data_822b4e87cd2355dfacd55b1d85ece0de
#
_entry.id   822b4e87cd2355dfacd55b1d85ece0de
#
_cell.length_a   1.000
_cell.length_b   1.000
_cell.length_c   1.000
_cell.angle_alpha   90.00
_cell.angle_beta   90.00
_cell.angle_gamma   90.00
#
_symmetry.space_group_name_H-M   'P 1'
#
loop_
_entity.id
_entity.type
_entity.pdbx_description
1 polymer ?
#
loop_
_entity_poly.entity_id
_entity_poly.type
_entity_poly.pdbx_seq_one_letter_code
_entity_poly.pdbx_strand_id
1 'polypeptide(L)'
;MSGLVFGLDLMLVAGLAWLAWQALFGRHRFAAVVHFMAFGLVMALVWVRLDALDIALAEAAIGAGVTGALLLAALGRLPAAAGHAPAWRAAQRPLVLLSLATTLLVTLALAWVAWQLPRPSLAGPVSEVLSESGVENAVTAVLLNLRAWDTLLEIAVMLAAVCLVWSLGPALTPYAPATALPGLPALTRLLHPLFLLVPAYLLWRGSHAPGGAFPAGAVLGAG
;
A
#
# COMPACT_ATOMS: atom_id res chain seq x y z
N MET A 1 -2.67 -31.87 1.51
CA MET A 1 -2.77 -30.41 1.78
C MET A 1 -1.56 -29.63 1.26
N SER A 2 -0.35 -30.13 1.36
CA SER A 2 0.88 -29.42 0.94
C SER A 2 0.94 -29.00 -0.55
N GLY A 3 0.48 -29.84 -1.48
CA GLY A 3 0.55 -29.55 -2.92
C GLY A 3 -0.40 -28.43 -3.37
N LEU A 4 -1.61 -28.34 -2.85
CA LEU A 4 -2.56 -27.27 -3.15
C LEU A 4 -2.09 -25.91 -2.62
N VAL A 5 -1.53 -25.92 -1.41
CA VAL A 5 -0.98 -24.72 -0.78
C VAL A 5 0.22 -24.20 -1.57
N PHE A 6 1.14 -25.08 -1.96
CA PHE A 6 2.27 -24.72 -2.80
C PHE A 6 1.82 -24.18 -4.17
N GLY A 7 0.80 -24.80 -4.79
CA GLY A 7 0.22 -24.32 -6.03
C GLY A 7 -0.37 -22.92 -5.92
N LEU A 8 -1.05 -22.60 -4.80
CA LEU A 8 -1.55 -21.27 -4.50
C LEU A 8 -0.41 -20.26 -4.36
N ASP A 9 0.62 -20.60 -3.57
CA ASP A 9 1.77 -19.72 -3.37
C ASP A 9 2.49 -19.41 -4.70
N LEU A 10 2.67 -20.40 -5.56
CA LEU A 10 3.24 -20.21 -6.89
C LEU A 10 2.37 -19.32 -7.79
N MET A 11 1.04 -19.50 -7.73
CA MET A 11 0.11 -18.67 -8.47
C MET A 11 0.13 -17.21 -8.01
N LEU A 12 0.22 -16.96 -6.70
CA LEU A 12 0.34 -15.61 -6.13
C LEU A 12 1.65 -14.94 -6.58
N VAL A 13 2.77 -15.63 -6.51
CA VAL A 13 4.08 -15.12 -6.97
C VAL A 13 4.05 -14.80 -8.47
N ALA A 14 3.55 -15.73 -9.29
CA ALA A 14 3.45 -15.52 -10.73
C ALA A 14 2.50 -14.34 -11.07
N GLY A 15 1.37 -14.25 -10.36
CA GLY A 15 0.42 -13.14 -10.50
C GLY A 15 1.04 -11.80 -10.15
N LEU A 16 1.76 -11.71 -9.03
CA LEU A 16 2.48 -10.50 -8.64
C LEU A 16 3.52 -10.08 -9.67
N ALA A 17 4.34 -11.03 -10.14
CA ALA A 17 5.35 -10.74 -11.16
C ALA A 17 4.72 -10.24 -12.46
N TRP A 18 3.62 -10.85 -12.89
CA TRP A 18 2.89 -10.44 -14.08
C TRP A 18 2.24 -9.06 -13.92
N LEU A 19 1.56 -8.80 -12.78
CA LEU A 19 0.94 -7.51 -12.50
C LEU A 19 1.97 -6.39 -12.41
N ALA A 20 3.10 -6.63 -11.74
CA ALA A 20 4.22 -5.69 -11.68
C ALA A 20 4.76 -5.36 -13.08
N TRP A 21 4.93 -6.39 -13.91
CA TRP A 21 5.35 -6.20 -15.31
C TRP A 21 4.37 -5.34 -16.08
N GLN A 22 3.07 -5.63 -15.98
CA GLN A 22 2.03 -4.87 -16.67
C GLN A 22 1.92 -3.43 -16.15
N ALA A 23 2.10 -3.20 -14.86
CA ALA A 23 2.11 -1.86 -14.26
C ALA A 23 3.30 -1.02 -14.74
N LEU A 24 4.48 -1.62 -14.90
CA LEU A 24 5.70 -0.91 -15.27
C LEU A 24 5.85 -0.72 -16.79
N PHE A 25 5.46 -1.72 -17.58
CA PHE A 25 5.71 -1.76 -19.03
C PHE A 25 4.44 -1.69 -19.88
N GLY A 26 3.27 -1.58 -19.25
CA GLY A 26 1.99 -1.42 -19.94
C GLY A 26 1.98 -0.17 -20.83
N ARG A 27 1.42 -0.30 -22.03
CA ARG A 27 1.36 0.82 -23.00
C ARG A 27 0.36 1.90 -22.61
N HIS A 28 -0.69 1.53 -21.91
CA HIS A 28 -1.79 2.42 -21.51
C HIS A 28 -1.65 2.80 -20.04
N ARG A 29 -1.46 4.08 -19.75
CA ARG A 29 -1.30 4.60 -18.38
C ARG A 29 -2.44 4.20 -17.45
N PHE A 30 -3.69 4.26 -17.92
CA PHE A 30 -4.84 3.83 -17.13
C PHE A 30 -4.74 2.33 -16.75
N ALA A 31 -4.45 1.47 -17.72
CA ALA A 31 -4.28 0.04 -17.47
C ALA A 31 -3.10 -0.22 -16.51
N ALA A 32 -2.00 0.52 -16.62
CA ALA A 32 -0.87 0.42 -15.71
C ALA A 32 -1.27 0.72 -14.26
N VAL A 33 -2.05 1.79 -14.03
CA VAL A 33 -2.58 2.10 -12.68
C VAL A 33 -3.51 1.00 -12.18
N VAL A 34 -4.41 0.48 -13.02
CA VAL A 34 -5.30 -0.63 -12.63
C VAL A 34 -4.51 -1.90 -12.27
N HIS A 35 -3.46 -2.23 -13.05
CA HIS A 35 -2.59 -3.36 -12.70
C HIS A 35 -1.82 -3.12 -11.39
N PHE A 36 -1.39 -1.89 -11.14
CA PHE A 36 -0.77 -1.52 -9.86
C PHE A 36 -1.74 -1.71 -8.68
N MET A 37 -3.00 -1.28 -8.81
CA MET A 37 -4.02 -1.52 -7.78
C MET A 37 -4.27 -3.01 -7.56
N ALA A 38 -4.39 -3.79 -8.65
CA ALA A 38 -4.54 -5.24 -8.58
C ALA A 38 -3.31 -5.91 -7.93
N PHE A 39 -2.09 -5.41 -8.21
CA PHE A 39 -0.87 -5.86 -7.56
C PHE A 39 -0.94 -5.66 -6.04
N GLY A 40 -1.37 -4.49 -5.55
CA GLY A 40 -1.54 -4.23 -4.12
C GLY A 40 -2.57 -5.17 -3.47
N LEU A 41 -3.70 -5.44 -4.15
CA LEU A 41 -4.69 -6.41 -3.63
C LEU A 41 -4.14 -7.84 -3.55
N VAL A 42 -3.40 -8.29 -4.56
CA VAL A 42 -2.75 -9.61 -4.52
C VAL A 42 -1.65 -9.64 -3.47
N MET A 43 -0.90 -8.54 -3.27
CA MET A 43 0.07 -8.42 -2.19
C MET A 43 -0.60 -8.53 -0.82
N ALA A 44 -1.77 -7.89 -0.62
CA ALA A 44 -2.54 -8.04 0.60
C ALA A 44 -2.93 -9.51 0.86
N LEU A 45 -3.30 -10.27 -0.19
CA LEU A 45 -3.56 -11.71 -0.06
C LEU A 45 -2.29 -12.50 0.32
N VAL A 46 -1.11 -12.10 -0.17
CA VAL A 46 0.16 -12.71 0.27
C VAL A 46 0.41 -12.44 1.75
N TRP A 47 0.14 -11.22 2.23
CA TRP A 47 0.26 -10.91 3.66
C TRP A 47 -0.71 -11.72 4.53
N VAL A 48 -1.95 -11.93 4.08
CA VAL A 48 -2.90 -12.86 4.74
C VAL A 48 -2.32 -14.27 4.79
N ARG A 49 -1.72 -14.73 3.69
CA ARG A 49 -1.10 -16.06 3.58
C ARG A 49 0.10 -16.24 4.51
N LEU A 50 0.78 -15.13 4.86
CA LEU A 50 1.90 -15.09 5.79
C LEU A 50 1.48 -14.81 7.25
N ASP A 51 0.17 -14.87 7.55
CA ASP A 51 -0.40 -14.56 8.88
C ASP A 51 -0.15 -13.10 9.34
N ALA A 52 0.15 -12.20 8.41
CA ALA A 52 0.42 -10.78 8.70
C ALA A 52 -0.83 -9.93 8.40
N LEU A 53 -1.93 -10.17 9.12
CA LEU A 53 -3.24 -9.57 8.85
C LEU A 53 -3.28 -8.05 9.00
N ASP A 54 -2.53 -7.48 9.94
CA ASP A 54 -2.43 -6.02 10.11
C ASP A 54 -1.78 -5.37 8.89
N ILE A 55 -0.71 -6.00 8.35
CA ILE A 55 -0.05 -5.54 7.12
C ILE A 55 -0.97 -5.71 5.92
N ALA A 56 -1.71 -6.83 5.84
CA ALA A 56 -2.67 -7.06 4.77
C ALA A 56 -3.75 -5.97 4.70
N LEU A 57 -4.29 -5.55 5.83
CA LEU A 57 -5.27 -4.47 5.92
C LEU A 57 -4.67 -3.13 5.50
N ALA A 58 -3.46 -2.81 5.96
CA ALA A 58 -2.76 -1.59 5.57
C ALA A 58 -2.46 -1.56 4.07
N GLU A 59 -1.97 -2.67 3.49
CA GLU A 59 -1.70 -2.80 2.06
C GLU A 59 -2.98 -2.63 1.22
N ALA A 60 -4.07 -3.28 1.61
CA ALA A 60 -5.34 -3.16 0.89
C ALA A 60 -5.89 -1.72 0.95
N ALA A 61 -5.84 -1.08 2.12
CA ALA A 61 -6.40 0.26 2.31
C ALA A 61 -5.53 1.36 1.67
N ILE A 62 -4.22 1.30 1.83
CA ILE A 62 -3.28 2.34 1.38
C ILE A 62 -2.71 2.00 0.01
N GLY A 63 -2.11 0.82 -0.16
CA GLY A 63 -1.41 0.42 -1.37
C GLY A 63 -2.36 0.30 -2.57
N ALA A 64 -3.40 -0.49 -2.45
CA ALA A 64 -4.39 -0.67 -3.50
C ALA A 64 -5.46 0.43 -3.51
N GLY A 65 -5.94 0.88 -2.33
CA GLY A 65 -7.04 1.82 -2.19
C GLY A 65 -6.62 3.27 -2.45
N VAL A 66 -6.10 3.96 -1.44
CA VAL A 66 -5.80 5.41 -1.50
C VAL A 66 -4.79 5.74 -2.60
N THR A 67 -3.68 4.98 -2.68
CA THR A 67 -2.64 5.22 -3.70
C THR A 67 -3.21 5.04 -5.11
N GLY A 68 -4.03 4.01 -5.33
CA GLY A 68 -4.70 3.78 -6.61
C GLY A 68 -5.62 4.95 -6.98
N ALA A 69 -6.45 5.42 -6.06
CA ALA A 69 -7.33 6.57 -6.27
C ALA A 69 -6.55 7.85 -6.60
N LEU A 70 -5.47 8.13 -5.87
CA LEU A 70 -4.59 9.27 -6.13
C LEU A 70 -3.92 9.19 -7.50
N LEU A 71 -3.45 8.01 -7.91
CA LEU A 71 -2.86 7.80 -9.23
C LEU A 71 -3.89 8.00 -10.35
N LEU A 72 -5.13 7.53 -10.19
CA LEU A 72 -6.20 7.77 -11.15
C LEU A 72 -6.55 9.25 -11.23
N ALA A 73 -6.64 9.95 -10.11
CA ALA A 73 -6.87 11.39 -10.06
C ALA A 73 -5.73 12.18 -10.74
N ALA A 74 -4.48 11.80 -10.48
CA ALA A 74 -3.32 12.38 -11.13
C ALA A 74 -3.31 12.11 -12.65
N LEU A 75 -3.68 10.90 -13.05
CA LEU A 75 -3.77 10.51 -14.45
C LEU A 75 -4.79 11.36 -15.23
N GLY A 76 -5.94 11.69 -14.61
CA GLY A 76 -6.95 12.56 -15.18
C GLY A 76 -6.48 14.00 -15.43
N ARG A 77 -5.41 14.44 -14.75
CA ARG A 77 -4.80 15.76 -14.92
C ARG A 77 -3.68 15.80 -15.95
N LEU A 78 -3.18 14.64 -16.39
CA LEU A 78 -2.12 14.56 -17.38
C LEU A 78 -2.68 14.78 -18.78
N PRO A 79 -1.99 15.57 -19.64
CA PRO A 79 -2.37 15.72 -21.03
C PRO A 79 -2.45 14.35 -21.72
N ALA A 80 -3.43 14.17 -22.59
CA ALA A 80 -3.46 13.01 -23.47
C ALA A 80 -2.11 12.90 -24.18
N ALA A 81 -1.42 11.76 -24.00
CA ALA A 81 -0.11 11.60 -24.62
C ALA A 81 -0.27 11.66 -26.14
N ALA A 82 0.21 12.74 -26.74
CA ALA A 82 0.39 12.79 -28.18
C ALA A 82 1.26 11.59 -28.58
N GLY A 83 0.77 10.78 -29.51
CA GLY A 83 1.22 9.42 -29.82
C GLY A 83 2.65 9.20 -30.33
N HIS A 84 3.58 10.06 -29.98
CA HIS A 84 4.99 9.89 -30.30
C HIS A 84 5.74 9.40 -29.08
N ALA A 85 6.23 8.15 -29.12
CA ALA A 85 7.21 7.68 -28.17
C ALA A 85 8.42 8.64 -28.23
N PRO A 86 8.74 9.34 -27.12
CA PRO A 86 9.80 10.34 -27.18
C PRO A 86 11.13 9.68 -27.56
N ALA A 87 11.89 10.33 -28.43
CA ALA A 87 13.18 9.86 -28.97
C ALA A 87 14.24 9.53 -27.90
N TRP A 88 14.04 9.99 -26.64
CA TRP A 88 14.92 9.72 -25.50
C TRP A 88 14.94 8.24 -25.06
N ARG A 89 13.94 7.43 -25.45
CA ARG A 89 13.93 5.98 -25.10
C ARG A 89 15.14 5.22 -25.64
N ALA A 90 15.66 5.58 -26.80
CA ALA A 90 16.85 4.92 -27.36
C ALA A 90 18.14 5.34 -26.65
N ALA A 91 18.24 6.61 -26.23
CA ALA A 91 19.41 7.14 -25.54
C ALA A 91 19.52 6.66 -24.08
N GLN A 92 18.44 6.11 -23.51
CA GLN A 92 18.41 5.66 -22.11
C GLN A 92 18.68 4.16 -21.91
N ARG A 93 18.93 3.40 -22.98
CA ARG A 93 19.25 1.96 -22.84
C ARG A 93 20.34 1.68 -21.80
N PRO A 94 21.49 2.39 -21.76
CA PRO A 94 22.51 2.13 -20.75
C PRO A 94 22.02 2.47 -19.33
N LEU A 95 21.21 3.51 -19.14
CA LEU A 95 20.64 3.84 -17.83
C LEU A 95 19.61 2.78 -17.37
N VAL A 96 18.81 2.26 -18.28
CA VAL A 96 17.86 1.16 -17.98
C VAL A 96 18.61 -0.10 -17.61
N LEU A 97 19.65 -0.47 -18.36
CA LEU A 97 20.48 -1.63 -18.04
C LEU A 97 21.20 -1.45 -16.70
N LEU A 98 21.73 -0.26 -16.42
CA LEU A 98 22.34 0.05 -15.14
C LEU A 98 21.34 -0.05 -13.99
N SER A 99 20.14 0.49 -14.15
CA SER A 99 19.09 0.41 -13.12
C SER A 99 18.63 -1.03 -12.89
N LEU A 100 18.49 -1.84 -13.94
CA LEU A 100 18.17 -3.26 -13.80
C LEU A 100 19.29 -4.03 -13.10
N ALA A 101 20.55 -3.77 -13.47
CA ALA A 101 21.70 -4.40 -12.84
C ALA A 101 21.82 -4.02 -11.36
N THR A 102 21.65 -2.74 -11.01
CA THR A 102 21.67 -2.29 -9.61
C THR A 102 20.50 -2.84 -8.81
N THR A 103 19.31 -2.88 -9.38
CA THR A 103 18.12 -3.48 -8.72
C THR A 103 18.35 -4.96 -8.47
N LEU A 104 18.83 -5.70 -9.47
CA LEU A 104 19.13 -7.11 -9.32
C LEU A 104 20.22 -7.35 -8.25
N LEU A 105 21.30 -6.57 -8.29
CA LEU A 105 22.39 -6.67 -7.30
C LEU A 105 21.85 -6.41 -5.88
N VAL A 106 21.08 -5.36 -5.67
CA VAL A 106 20.49 -5.03 -4.37
C VAL A 106 19.53 -6.13 -3.92
N THR A 107 18.69 -6.64 -4.82
CA THR A 107 17.75 -7.72 -4.49
C THR A 107 18.50 -9.01 -4.09
N LEU A 108 19.54 -9.38 -4.82
CA LEU A 108 20.35 -10.56 -4.50
C LEU A 108 21.12 -10.37 -3.18
N ALA A 109 21.66 -9.15 -2.94
CA ALA A 109 22.33 -8.84 -1.68
C ALA A 109 21.36 -8.93 -0.49
N LEU A 110 20.16 -8.36 -0.61
CA LEU A 110 19.13 -8.44 0.42
C LEU A 110 18.67 -9.89 0.64
N ALA A 111 18.47 -10.66 -0.42
CA ALA A 111 18.11 -12.08 -0.33
C ALA A 111 19.22 -12.89 0.37
N TRP A 112 20.48 -12.61 0.04
CA TRP A 112 21.64 -13.21 0.71
C TRP A 112 21.67 -12.88 2.19
N VAL A 113 21.53 -11.60 2.55
CA VAL A 113 21.47 -11.17 3.95
C VAL A 113 20.30 -11.81 4.68
N ALA A 114 19.09 -11.80 4.09
CA ALA A 114 17.91 -12.44 4.66
C ALA A 114 18.10 -13.94 4.90
N TRP A 115 18.84 -14.63 4.01
CA TRP A 115 19.19 -16.04 4.18
C TRP A 115 20.13 -16.30 5.36
N GLN A 116 21.05 -15.36 5.59
CA GLN A 116 22.07 -15.46 6.66
C GLN A 116 21.54 -15.03 8.04
N LEU A 117 20.46 -14.25 8.07
CA LEU A 117 19.90 -13.79 9.33
C LEU A 117 19.40 -14.97 10.18
N PRO A 118 19.78 -15.06 11.45
CA PRO A 118 19.16 -15.98 12.37
C PRO A 118 17.66 -15.72 12.38
N ARG A 119 16.86 -16.74 12.55
CA ARG A 119 15.38 -16.64 12.62
C ARG A 119 14.90 -16.57 14.07
N PRO A 120 15.32 -15.60 14.90
CA PRO A 120 14.74 -15.42 16.22
C PRO A 120 13.31 -14.92 16.01
N SER A 121 12.33 -15.70 16.45
CA SER A 121 10.97 -15.21 16.53
C SER A 121 10.87 -14.27 17.73
N LEU A 122 10.39 -13.04 17.52
CA LEU A 122 10.03 -12.14 18.62
C LEU A 122 8.71 -12.55 19.30
N ALA A 123 8.01 -13.55 18.78
CA ALA A 123 6.73 -14.00 19.31
C ALA A 123 6.83 -14.44 20.78
N GLY A 124 7.91 -15.16 21.16
CA GLY A 124 8.13 -15.56 22.56
C GLY A 124 8.24 -14.36 23.51
N PRO A 125 9.24 -13.48 23.35
CA PRO A 125 9.39 -12.29 24.19
C PRO A 125 8.16 -11.38 24.21
N VAL A 126 7.48 -11.21 23.08
CA VAL A 126 6.25 -10.39 23.01
C VAL A 126 5.10 -11.06 23.78
N SER A 127 4.93 -12.39 23.66
CA SER A 127 3.87 -13.09 24.38
C SER A 127 4.02 -13.05 25.91
N GLU A 128 5.25 -12.98 26.41
CA GLU A 128 5.53 -12.86 27.85
C GLU A 128 5.05 -11.52 28.43
N VAL A 129 5.15 -10.43 27.67
CA VAL A 129 4.80 -9.08 28.15
C VAL A 129 3.44 -8.61 27.63
N LEU A 130 2.76 -9.40 26.79
CA LEU A 130 1.50 -9.01 26.15
C LEU A 130 0.41 -8.70 27.18
N SER A 131 0.33 -9.51 28.25
CA SER A 131 -0.67 -9.33 29.32
C SER A 131 -0.49 -8.01 30.09
N GLU A 132 0.71 -7.46 30.12
CA GLU A 132 1.03 -6.19 30.80
C GLU A 132 0.86 -4.97 29.85
N SER A 133 0.72 -5.20 28.55
CA SER A 133 0.66 -4.16 27.52
C SER A 133 -0.66 -3.38 27.51
N GLY A 134 -1.73 -3.94 28.12
CA GLY A 134 -3.07 -3.36 28.12
C GLY A 134 -3.84 -3.52 26.79
N VAL A 135 -3.27 -4.27 25.82
CA VAL A 135 -3.91 -4.61 24.53
C VAL A 135 -3.73 -6.10 24.25
N GLU A 136 -4.63 -6.67 23.45
CA GLU A 136 -4.60 -8.10 23.09
C GLU A 136 -3.88 -8.35 21.75
N ASN A 137 -3.83 -7.36 20.88
CA ASN A 137 -3.13 -7.46 19.61
C ASN A 137 -1.61 -7.27 19.82
N ALA A 138 -0.84 -8.31 19.49
CA ALA A 138 0.61 -8.31 19.65
C ALA A 138 1.31 -7.23 18.81
N VAL A 139 0.82 -6.92 17.61
CA VAL A 139 1.37 -5.86 16.76
C VAL A 139 1.16 -4.50 17.42
N THR A 140 -0.04 -4.24 17.95
CA THR A 140 -0.36 -3.01 18.67
C THR A 140 0.48 -2.88 19.94
N ALA A 141 0.68 -3.97 20.70
CA ALA A 141 1.56 -3.98 21.87
C ALA A 141 3.00 -3.59 21.51
N VAL A 142 3.53 -4.14 20.41
CA VAL A 142 4.87 -3.80 19.93
C VAL A 142 4.94 -2.32 19.56
N LEU A 143 4.00 -1.80 18.79
CA LEU A 143 4.02 -0.45 18.27
C LEU A 143 3.81 0.61 19.36
N LEU A 144 2.96 0.35 20.35
CA LEU A 144 2.62 1.33 21.37
C LEU A 144 3.50 1.26 22.63
N ASN A 145 3.96 0.06 23.00
CA ASN A 145 4.69 -0.14 24.25
C ASN A 145 6.17 -0.44 24.03
N LEU A 146 6.51 -1.44 23.20
CA LEU A 146 7.88 -1.90 23.07
C LEU A 146 8.70 -1.02 22.10
N ARG A 147 8.07 -0.48 21.07
CA ARG A 147 8.67 0.37 20.03
C ARG A 147 7.92 1.69 19.84
N ALA A 148 7.45 2.28 20.91
CA ALA A 148 6.66 3.52 20.88
C ALA A 148 7.39 4.70 20.18
N TRP A 149 8.71 4.71 20.16
CA TRP A 149 9.49 5.69 19.41
C TRP A 149 9.25 5.60 17.89
N ASP A 150 9.06 4.40 17.35
CA ASP A 150 8.77 4.25 15.90
C ASP A 150 7.43 4.90 15.59
N THR A 151 6.41 4.65 16.38
CA THR A 151 5.08 5.27 16.23
C THR A 151 5.11 6.79 16.40
N LEU A 152 5.93 7.29 17.34
CA LEU A 152 6.14 8.74 17.49
C LEU A 152 6.77 9.35 16.23
N LEU A 153 7.77 8.69 15.64
CA LEU A 153 8.39 9.14 14.39
C LEU A 153 7.43 9.08 13.22
N GLU A 154 6.55 8.08 13.13
CA GLU A 154 5.48 8.01 12.14
C GLU A 154 4.54 9.21 12.24
N ILE A 155 4.11 9.57 13.45
CA ILE A 155 3.28 10.78 13.69
C ILE A 155 4.04 12.04 13.25
N ALA A 156 5.33 12.14 13.54
CA ALA A 156 6.15 13.27 13.13
C ALA A 156 6.26 13.38 11.60
N VAL A 157 6.41 12.25 10.89
CA VAL A 157 6.41 12.20 9.42
C VAL A 157 5.05 12.61 8.84
N MET A 158 3.95 12.17 9.45
CA MET A 158 2.60 12.59 9.04
C MET A 158 2.41 14.09 9.22
N LEU A 159 2.84 14.65 10.35
CA LEU A 159 2.80 16.09 10.60
C LEU A 159 3.64 16.85 9.55
N ALA A 160 4.86 16.39 9.27
CA ALA A 160 5.71 17.00 8.25
C ALA A 160 5.06 16.96 6.86
N ALA A 161 4.39 15.85 6.50
CA ALA A 161 3.65 15.73 5.25
C ALA A 161 2.48 16.73 5.17
N VAL A 162 1.70 16.90 6.25
CA VAL A 162 0.62 17.90 6.31
C VAL A 162 1.19 19.32 6.17
N CYS A 163 2.26 19.65 6.89
CA CYS A 163 2.92 20.96 6.78
C CYS A 163 3.44 21.22 5.35
N LEU A 164 4.00 20.19 4.72
CA LEU A 164 4.47 20.28 3.31
C LEU A 164 3.30 20.55 2.36
N VAL A 165 2.20 19.82 2.49
CA VAL A 165 1.00 20.04 1.66
C VAL A 165 0.47 21.46 1.84
N TRP A 166 0.40 21.97 3.07
CA TRP A 166 -0.01 23.34 3.34
C TRP A 166 0.94 24.39 2.76
N SER A 167 2.25 24.11 2.77
CA SER A 167 3.25 25.02 2.19
C SER A 167 3.17 25.14 0.67
N LEU A 168 2.61 24.14 -0.02
CA LEU A 168 2.39 24.17 -1.46
C LEU A 168 1.27 25.13 -1.88
N GLY A 169 0.46 25.60 -0.92
CA GLY A 169 -0.64 26.50 -1.18
C GLY A 169 -1.87 25.84 -1.83
N PRO A 170 -2.92 26.59 -2.10
CA PRO A 170 -4.13 26.06 -2.73
C PRO A 170 -3.83 25.61 -4.17
N ALA A 171 -4.45 24.50 -4.58
CA ALA A 171 -4.34 24.03 -5.96
C ALA A 171 -4.74 25.13 -6.94
N LEU A 172 -3.87 25.45 -7.89
CA LEU A 172 -4.03 26.55 -8.85
C LEU A 172 -5.27 26.42 -9.74
N THR A 173 -5.82 25.23 -9.86
CA THR A 173 -7.07 24.97 -10.59
C THR A 173 -7.95 23.98 -9.81
N PRO A 174 -9.21 24.36 -9.49
CA PRO A 174 -10.16 23.38 -8.99
C PRO A 174 -10.30 22.24 -10.03
N TYR A 175 -10.25 21.00 -9.56
CA TYR A 175 -10.60 19.86 -10.40
C TYR A 175 -12.07 20.00 -10.79
N ALA A 176 -12.34 20.34 -12.06
CA ALA A 176 -13.67 20.19 -12.61
C ALA A 176 -13.87 18.70 -12.89
N PRO A 177 -14.78 18.02 -12.21
CA PRO A 177 -15.07 16.61 -12.51
C PRO A 177 -15.55 16.53 -13.95
N ALA A 178 -14.86 15.73 -14.76
CA ALA A 178 -15.40 15.32 -16.06
C ALA A 178 -16.78 14.71 -15.77
N THR A 179 -17.77 15.11 -16.59
CA THR A 179 -19.20 14.75 -16.54
C THR A 179 -19.52 13.64 -15.52
N ALA A 180 -20.06 14.06 -14.38
CA ALA A 180 -20.42 13.15 -13.30
C ALA A 180 -21.42 12.11 -13.85
N LEU A 181 -21.06 10.83 -13.73
CA LEU A 181 -21.97 9.74 -14.07
C LEU A 181 -23.28 9.91 -13.29
N PRO A 182 -24.49 9.82 -13.93
CA PRO A 182 -25.77 10.08 -13.29
C PRO A 182 -25.98 9.16 -12.11
N GLY A 183 -25.61 8.70 -11.32
CA GLY A 183 -25.78 7.83 -10.13
C GLY A 183 -24.67 7.99 -9.11
N LEU A 184 -23.53 8.57 -9.48
CA LEU A 184 -22.38 8.71 -8.61
C LEU A 184 -22.70 9.50 -7.32
N PRO A 185 -23.43 10.64 -7.37
CA PRO A 185 -23.80 11.37 -6.16
C PRO A 185 -24.72 10.56 -5.22
N ALA A 186 -25.62 9.73 -5.77
CA ALA A 186 -26.46 8.87 -4.95
C ALA A 186 -25.65 7.76 -4.28
N LEU A 187 -24.74 7.14 -5.01
CA LEU A 187 -23.82 6.12 -4.47
C LEU A 187 -22.93 6.70 -3.37
N THR A 188 -22.35 7.89 -3.58
CA THR A 188 -21.52 8.56 -2.57
C THR A 188 -22.30 8.82 -1.29
N ARG A 189 -23.54 9.34 -1.39
CA ARG A 189 -24.40 9.56 -0.21
C ARG A 189 -24.73 8.27 0.52
N LEU A 190 -24.97 7.17 -0.21
CA LEU A 190 -25.24 5.86 0.37
C LEU A 190 -24.02 5.28 1.09
N LEU A 191 -22.82 5.45 0.52
CA LEU A 191 -21.59 4.93 1.07
C LEU A 191 -20.99 5.80 2.18
N HIS A 192 -21.33 7.09 2.23
CA HIS A 192 -20.75 8.03 3.20
C HIS A 192 -20.82 7.55 4.67
N PRO A 193 -21.94 6.98 5.18
CA PRO A 193 -21.95 6.44 6.55
C PRO A 193 -20.94 5.30 6.76
N LEU A 194 -20.65 4.50 5.74
CA LEU A 194 -19.65 3.42 5.82
C LEU A 194 -18.25 3.97 5.95
N PHE A 195 -17.94 5.10 5.29
CA PHE A 195 -16.65 5.78 5.43
C PHE A 195 -16.42 6.40 6.81
N LEU A 196 -17.41 6.46 7.66
CA LEU A 196 -17.31 6.84 9.07
C LEU A 196 -17.30 5.60 9.99
N LEU A 197 -18.22 4.66 9.75
CA LEU A 197 -18.40 3.49 10.63
C LEU A 197 -17.24 2.50 10.51
N VAL A 198 -16.77 2.22 9.29
CA VAL A 198 -15.68 1.25 9.05
C VAL A 198 -14.38 1.74 9.68
N PRO A 199 -13.91 2.98 9.48
CA PRO A 199 -12.74 3.51 10.19
C PRO A 199 -12.86 3.46 11.70
N ALA A 200 -14.00 3.87 12.26
CA ALA A 200 -14.23 3.82 13.70
C ALA A 200 -14.11 2.39 14.24
N TYR A 201 -14.69 1.42 13.53
CA TYR A 201 -14.57 -0.01 13.85
C TYR A 201 -13.13 -0.50 13.74
N LEU A 202 -12.41 -0.18 12.66
CA LEU A 202 -11.02 -0.59 12.47
C LEU A 202 -10.10 -0.01 13.55
N LEU A 203 -10.31 1.25 13.91
CA LEU A 203 -9.55 1.91 14.97
C LEU A 203 -9.78 1.21 16.32
N TRP A 204 -11.03 0.99 16.69
CA TRP A 204 -11.38 0.29 17.93
C TRP A 204 -10.85 -1.14 17.95
N ARG A 205 -10.99 -1.86 16.83
CA ARG A 205 -10.56 -3.24 16.71
C ARG A 205 -9.05 -3.41 16.88
N GLY A 206 -8.24 -2.42 16.51
CA GLY A 206 -6.78 -2.49 16.56
C GLY A 206 -6.19 -2.82 17.93
N SER A 207 -6.92 -2.63 19.03
CA SER A 207 -6.50 -3.04 20.38
C SER A 207 -6.65 -4.54 20.65
N HIS A 208 -7.54 -5.23 19.92
CA HIS A 208 -7.90 -6.63 20.19
C HIS A 208 -7.56 -7.59 19.05
N ALA A 209 -7.58 -7.09 17.81
CA ALA A 209 -7.43 -7.88 16.59
C ALA A 209 -6.83 -7.02 15.46
N PRO A 210 -6.53 -7.59 14.30
CA PRO A 210 -6.03 -6.85 13.16
C PRO A 210 -6.90 -5.63 12.81
N GLY A 211 -6.26 -4.44 12.74
CA GLY A 211 -6.92 -3.15 12.55
C GLY A 211 -5.95 -2.01 12.77
N GLY A 212 -6.39 -0.95 13.47
CA GLY A 212 -5.54 0.14 13.92
C GLY A 212 -5.68 1.42 13.10
N ALA A 213 -4.84 2.39 13.44
CA ALA A 213 -4.96 3.77 12.97
C ALA A 213 -4.67 3.92 11.46
N PHE A 214 -3.71 3.17 10.90
CA PHE A 214 -3.36 3.28 9.48
C PHE A 214 -4.49 2.87 8.54
N PRO A 215 -5.05 1.64 8.62
CA PRO A 215 -6.15 1.27 7.75
C PRO A 215 -7.40 2.11 8.04
N ALA A 216 -7.66 2.48 9.29
CA ALA A 216 -8.76 3.36 9.66
C ALA A 216 -8.61 4.74 9.01
N GLY A 217 -7.44 5.37 9.13
CA GLY A 217 -7.15 6.67 8.53
C GLY A 217 -7.21 6.66 7.01
N ALA A 218 -6.75 5.59 6.37
CA ALA A 218 -6.82 5.43 4.92
C ALA A 218 -8.26 5.36 4.42
N VAL A 219 -9.12 4.57 5.07
CA VAL A 219 -10.55 4.47 4.70
C VAL A 219 -11.27 5.79 4.97
N LEU A 220 -10.99 6.46 6.10
CA LEU A 220 -11.57 7.76 6.41
C LEU A 220 -11.18 8.84 5.40
N GLY A 221 -9.91 8.84 4.97
CA GLY A 221 -9.40 9.79 3.98
C GLY A 221 -9.86 9.53 2.55
N ALA A 222 -10.41 8.36 2.27
CA ALA A 222 -10.96 7.99 0.96
C ALA A 222 -12.44 8.40 0.78
N GLY A 223 -13.17 8.70 1.87
CA GLY A 223 -14.59 9.07 1.91
C GLY A 223 -14.81 10.54 1.96
#